data_a87d42dc45c7fb969e17eeb68a1922c6
#
_entry.id   a87d42dc45c7fb969e17eeb68a1922c6
#
_cell.length_a   1.000
_cell.length_b   1.000
_cell.length_c   1.000
_cell.angle_alpha   90.00
_cell.angle_beta   90.00
_cell.angle_gamma   90.00
#
_symmetry.space_group_name_H-M   'P 1'
#
loop_
_entity.id
_entity.type
_entity.pdbx_description
1 polymer ?
#
loop_
_entity_poly.entity_id
_entity_poly.type
_entity_poly.pdbx_seq_one_letter_code
_entity_poly.pdbx_strand_id
1 'polypeptide(L)'
;MPYFVSFYVDTQNNKPICMNKFTIDIDETFKYHYRSLCLYVLHYVHDTDIAEDIVQDSFSALWEKLSISGAKIENVRAYLYTTARNRSLDYLKKEEIYDPNLSPSDFEDTLSDEEAEERSVREARMWTAIDALPERCREIFLLNKRDGMKYREIAAKFQISVNTVDNHISKALRLIREGAQKVYAFLFN
;
A
#
# COMPACT_ATOMS: atom_id res chain seq x y z
N MET A 1 22.13 -2.94 -14.77
CA MET A 1 23.13 -3.34 -13.76
C MET A 1 22.52 -4.45 -12.90
N PRO A 2 23.20 -5.57 -12.65
CA PRO A 2 22.59 -6.67 -11.91
C PRO A 2 22.57 -6.32 -10.42
N TYR A 3 21.39 -6.32 -9.83
CA TYR A 3 21.21 -6.16 -8.40
C TYR A 3 21.74 -7.39 -7.67
N PHE A 4 22.75 -7.16 -6.86
CA PHE A 4 23.39 -8.16 -6.01
C PHE A 4 22.42 -8.47 -4.85
N VAL A 5 21.71 -9.58 -4.95
CA VAL A 5 21.03 -10.19 -3.79
C VAL A 5 22.11 -10.87 -2.98
N SER A 6 22.58 -10.21 -1.93
CA SER A 6 23.49 -10.82 -0.96
C SER A 6 22.70 -11.81 -0.11
N PHE A 7 22.84 -13.09 -0.40
CA PHE A 7 22.42 -14.14 0.51
C PHE A 7 23.26 -14.05 1.78
N TYR A 8 22.67 -13.66 2.87
CA TYR A 8 23.26 -13.82 4.19
C TYR A 8 23.24 -15.31 4.54
N VAL A 9 24.36 -15.97 4.31
CA VAL A 9 24.63 -17.33 4.81
C VAL A 9 25.26 -17.14 6.18
N ASP A 10 24.66 -17.72 7.21
CA ASP A 10 25.30 -17.84 8.52
C ASP A 10 26.64 -18.57 8.36
N THR A 11 27.73 -17.83 8.52
CA THR A 11 29.12 -18.31 8.31
C THR A 11 29.55 -19.31 9.34
N GLN A 12 28.78 -19.67 10.35
CA GLN A 12 29.15 -20.65 11.38
C GLN A 12 28.52 -22.03 11.22
N ASN A 13 27.42 -22.20 10.45
CA ASN A 13 26.74 -23.51 10.46
C ASN A 13 26.33 -24.07 9.10
N ASN A 14 26.57 -23.37 7.98
CA ASN A 14 26.22 -23.80 6.62
C ASN A 14 24.81 -24.45 6.50
N LYS A 15 23.86 -24.03 7.35
CA LYS A 15 22.46 -24.40 7.28
C LYS A 15 21.65 -23.22 6.77
N PRO A 16 20.79 -23.42 5.74
CA PRO A 16 19.80 -22.41 5.41
C PRO A 16 18.96 -22.18 6.68
N ILE A 17 18.84 -20.92 7.10
CA ILE A 17 17.95 -20.55 8.21
C ILE A 17 16.57 -21.05 7.83
N CYS A 18 16.07 -22.08 8.51
CA CYS A 18 14.73 -22.62 8.30
C CYS A 18 13.72 -21.53 8.62
N MET A 19 13.24 -20.88 7.59
CA MET A 19 12.19 -19.89 7.65
C MET A 19 10.90 -20.54 8.14
N ASN A 20 10.36 -19.97 9.19
CA ASN A 20 9.15 -20.38 9.87
C ASN A 20 7.95 -20.39 8.90
N LYS A 21 6.97 -21.23 9.10
CA LYS A 21 5.92 -21.74 8.23
C LYS A 21 4.91 -20.71 7.64
N PHE A 22 5.23 -19.40 7.67
CA PHE A 22 4.52 -18.31 7.00
C PHE A 22 5.52 -17.34 6.35
N THR A 23 6.35 -17.87 5.48
CA THR A 23 7.32 -17.06 4.74
C THR A 23 6.58 -16.31 3.65
N ILE A 24 6.43 -14.99 3.84
CA ILE A 24 6.06 -14.07 2.75
C ILE A 24 7.22 -14.14 1.76
N ASP A 25 6.95 -14.63 0.55
CA ASP A 25 7.91 -14.58 -0.54
C ASP A 25 8.00 -13.13 -1.02
N ILE A 26 9.14 -12.50 -0.71
CA ILE A 26 9.36 -11.09 -1.03
C ILE A 26 9.55 -10.90 -2.52
N ASP A 27 10.19 -11.86 -3.22
CA ASP A 27 10.41 -11.76 -4.66
C ASP A 27 9.08 -11.85 -5.41
N GLU A 28 8.20 -12.76 -5.01
CA GLU A 28 6.84 -12.82 -5.58
C GLU A 28 6.03 -11.58 -5.21
N THR A 29 6.12 -11.13 -3.96
CA THR A 29 5.43 -9.91 -3.50
C THR A 29 5.90 -8.70 -4.27
N PHE A 30 7.20 -8.58 -4.52
CA PHE A 30 7.78 -7.51 -5.32
C PHE A 30 7.25 -7.54 -6.75
N LYS A 31 7.39 -8.66 -7.45
CA LYS A 31 6.91 -8.81 -8.83
C LYS A 31 5.42 -8.48 -8.98
N TYR A 32 4.63 -8.85 -7.97
CA TYR A 32 3.19 -8.67 -8.01
C TYR A 32 2.74 -7.23 -7.74
N HIS A 33 3.42 -6.52 -6.81
CA HIS A 33 2.95 -5.22 -6.30
C HIS A 33 3.79 -4.04 -6.78
N TYR A 34 5.01 -4.24 -7.29
CA TYR A 34 5.94 -3.16 -7.61
C TYR A 34 5.30 -2.12 -8.55
N ARG A 35 4.79 -2.57 -9.68
CA ARG A 35 4.21 -1.68 -10.70
C ARG A 35 3.00 -0.90 -10.19
N SER A 36 2.07 -1.57 -9.51
CA SER A 36 0.88 -0.91 -8.93
C SER A 36 1.24 0.09 -7.84
N LEU A 37 2.30 -0.17 -7.07
CA LEU A 37 2.82 0.77 -6.09
C LEU A 37 3.49 1.96 -6.75
N CYS A 38 4.29 1.78 -7.81
CA CYS A 38 4.88 2.89 -8.56
C CYS A 38 3.79 3.81 -9.14
N LEU A 39 2.77 3.25 -9.79
CA LEU A 39 1.62 4.02 -10.28
C LEU A 39 0.91 4.77 -9.16
N TYR A 40 0.71 4.13 -8.02
CA TYR A 40 0.09 4.75 -6.87
C TYR A 40 0.92 5.89 -6.27
N VAL A 41 2.24 5.71 -6.12
CA VAL A 41 3.15 6.74 -5.60
C VAL A 41 3.31 7.90 -6.59
N LEU A 42 3.39 7.60 -7.89
CA LEU A 42 3.49 8.59 -8.95
C LEU A 42 2.34 9.62 -8.91
N HIS A 43 1.16 9.17 -8.47
CA HIS A 43 0.02 10.05 -8.21
C HIS A 43 0.29 11.14 -7.15
N TYR A 44 1.20 10.89 -6.20
CA TYR A 44 1.58 11.87 -5.17
C TYR A 44 2.74 12.76 -5.64
N VAL A 45 3.79 12.14 -6.19
CA VAL A 45 5.08 12.82 -6.38
C VAL A 45 5.27 13.35 -7.80
N HIS A 46 4.49 12.89 -8.79
CA HIS A 46 4.55 13.29 -10.20
C HIS A 46 5.95 13.16 -10.85
N ASP A 47 6.79 12.29 -10.29
CA ASP A 47 8.15 12.01 -10.74
C ASP A 47 8.42 10.51 -10.65
N THR A 48 8.85 9.90 -11.77
CA THR A 48 9.02 8.47 -11.88
C THR A 48 10.19 7.96 -11.03
N ASP A 49 11.31 8.67 -11.03
CA ASP A 49 12.52 8.26 -10.31
C ASP A 49 12.26 8.30 -8.80
N ILE A 50 11.62 9.37 -8.33
CA ILE A 50 11.22 9.53 -6.93
C ILE A 50 10.18 8.47 -6.55
N ALA A 51 9.23 8.16 -7.44
CA ALA A 51 8.23 7.13 -7.18
C ALA A 51 8.87 5.75 -7.02
N GLU A 52 9.84 5.40 -7.86
CA GLU A 52 10.59 4.15 -7.78
C GLU A 52 11.41 4.06 -6.49
N ASP A 53 12.09 5.13 -6.09
CA ASP A 53 12.86 5.20 -4.86
C ASP A 53 11.97 4.98 -3.62
N ILE A 54 10.83 5.66 -3.56
CA ILE A 54 9.85 5.49 -2.46
C ILE A 54 9.33 4.06 -2.39
N VAL A 55 9.08 3.44 -3.54
CA VAL A 55 8.59 2.05 -3.59
C VAL A 55 9.67 1.08 -3.13
N GLN A 56 10.91 1.21 -3.61
CA GLN A 56 12.04 0.40 -3.17
C GLN A 56 12.26 0.52 -1.65
N ASP A 57 12.22 1.71 -1.13
CA ASP A 57 12.30 1.99 0.31
C ASP A 57 11.15 1.35 1.10
N SER A 58 9.96 1.27 0.51
CA SER A 58 8.80 0.64 1.15
C SER A 58 8.95 -0.89 1.23
N PHE A 59 9.55 -1.51 0.22
CA PHE A 59 9.92 -2.92 0.25
C PHE A 59 11.06 -3.20 1.22
N SER A 60 12.05 -2.31 1.31
CA SER A 60 13.14 -2.41 2.30
C SER A 60 12.59 -2.38 3.73
N ALA A 61 11.67 -1.48 4.03
CA ALA A 61 10.99 -1.42 5.33
C ALA A 61 10.16 -2.69 5.63
N LEU A 62 9.52 -3.27 4.63
CA LEU A 62 8.83 -4.56 4.76
C LEU A 62 9.81 -5.66 5.14
N TRP A 63 10.95 -5.75 4.42
CA TRP A 63 12.00 -6.72 4.68
C TRP A 63 12.56 -6.60 6.10
N GLU A 64 12.92 -5.40 6.52
CA GLU A 64 13.43 -5.14 7.86
C GLU A 64 12.42 -5.59 8.92
N LYS A 65 11.16 -5.25 8.74
CA LYS A 65 10.11 -5.60 9.70
C LYS A 65 9.89 -7.10 9.82
N LEU A 66 9.98 -7.84 8.73
CA LEU A 66 9.85 -9.30 8.71
C LEU A 66 11.09 -9.98 9.27
N SER A 67 12.30 -9.52 8.90
CA SER A 67 13.56 -10.16 9.22
C SER A 67 14.02 -9.84 10.66
N ILE A 68 13.92 -8.60 11.10
CA ILE A 68 14.48 -8.14 12.37
C ILE A 68 13.46 -8.25 13.50
N SER A 69 12.23 -7.78 13.29
CA SER A 69 11.22 -7.75 14.35
C SER A 69 10.43 -9.04 14.48
N GLY A 70 10.50 -9.98 13.53
CA GLY A 70 9.64 -11.16 13.50
C GLY A 70 8.15 -10.81 13.52
N ALA A 71 7.81 -9.58 13.15
CA ALA A 71 6.46 -9.07 13.26
C ALA A 71 5.52 -9.78 12.29
N LYS A 72 4.40 -10.25 12.80
CA LYS A 72 3.34 -10.81 11.98
C LYS A 72 2.62 -9.69 11.25
N ILE A 73 2.74 -9.67 9.91
CA ILE A 73 2.00 -8.72 9.06
C ILE A 73 0.77 -9.45 8.52
N GLU A 74 -0.42 -9.05 8.96
CA GLU A 74 -1.68 -9.67 8.57
C GLU A 74 -2.03 -9.42 7.09
N ASN A 75 -1.64 -8.27 6.55
CA ASN A 75 -1.91 -7.89 5.17
C ASN A 75 -0.73 -7.11 4.58
N VAL A 76 0.14 -7.82 3.86
CA VAL A 76 1.35 -7.28 3.24
C VAL A 76 1.02 -6.15 2.25
N ARG A 77 0.00 -6.35 1.41
CA ARG A 77 -0.45 -5.35 0.44
C ARG A 77 -0.83 -4.05 1.14
N ALA A 78 -1.71 -4.13 2.15
CA ALA A 78 -2.13 -2.94 2.88
C ALA A 78 -0.97 -2.26 3.62
N TYR A 79 0.00 -3.04 4.12
CA TYR A 79 1.22 -2.52 4.72
C TYR A 79 2.05 -1.72 3.72
N LEU A 80 2.32 -2.29 2.54
CA LEU A 80 3.11 -1.65 1.48
C LEU A 80 2.48 -0.32 1.04
N TYR A 81 1.19 -0.32 0.69
CA TYR A 81 0.50 0.90 0.27
C TYR A 81 0.45 1.98 1.35
N THR A 82 0.24 1.60 2.62
CA THR A 82 0.29 2.56 3.74
C THR A 82 1.70 3.13 3.93
N THR A 83 2.73 2.30 3.80
CA THR A 83 4.13 2.72 3.95
C THR A 83 4.52 3.65 2.80
N ALA A 84 4.21 3.29 1.56
CA ALA A 84 4.46 4.09 0.37
C ALA A 84 3.75 5.46 0.45
N ARG A 85 2.47 5.47 0.85
CA ARG A 85 1.73 6.72 1.07
C ARG A 85 2.41 7.63 2.11
N ASN A 86 2.77 7.09 3.25
CA ASN A 86 3.39 7.90 4.31
C ASN A 86 4.72 8.50 3.83
N ARG A 87 5.56 7.71 3.13
CA ARG A 87 6.82 8.19 2.54
C ARG A 87 6.59 9.25 1.47
N SER A 88 5.57 9.10 0.62
CA SER A 88 5.19 10.12 -0.37
C SER A 88 4.80 11.44 0.31
N LEU A 89 3.98 11.37 1.35
CA LEU A 89 3.57 12.56 2.09
C LEU A 89 4.74 13.22 2.84
N ASP A 90 5.66 12.43 3.38
CA ASP A 90 6.86 12.96 4.05
C ASP A 90 7.81 13.61 3.05
N TYR A 91 7.95 13.03 1.84
CA TYR A 91 8.66 13.64 0.72
C TYR A 91 8.07 15.00 0.35
N LEU A 92 6.75 15.06 0.09
CA LEU A 92 6.07 16.30 -0.30
C LEU A 92 6.19 17.40 0.77
N LYS A 93 6.12 17.05 2.05
CA LYS A 93 6.31 18.01 3.15
C LYS A 93 7.74 18.56 3.18
N LYS A 94 8.73 17.71 2.90
CA LYS A 94 10.15 18.08 2.92
C LYS A 94 10.50 19.03 1.78
N GLU A 95 9.90 18.85 0.61
CA GLU A 95 10.09 19.68 -0.58
C GLU A 95 9.17 20.92 -0.61
N GLU A 96 8.35 21.17 0.43
CA GLU A 96 7.36 22.26 0.50
C GLU A 96 6.34 22.28 -0.68
N ILE A 97 6.13 21.13 -1.34
CA ILE A 97 5.26 20.97 -2.54
C ILE A 97 3.84 20.52 -2.16
N TYR A 98 3.52 20.41 -0.88
CA TYR A 98 2.25 19.83 -0.44
C TYR A 98 1.06 20.72 -0.79
N ASP A 99 0.27 20.34 -1.83
CA ASP A 99 -1.06 20.87 -2.11
C ASP A 99 -2.13 19.81 -1.72
N PRO A 100 -2.97 20.09 -0.71
CA PRO A 100 -4.01 19.15 -0.27
C PRO A 100 -5.16 18.96 -1.29
N ASN A 101 -5.21 19.74 -2.37
CA ASN A 101 -6.25 19.70 -3.39
C ASN A 101 -5.83 18.99 -4.68
N LEU A 102 -4.61 18.46 -4.78
CA LEU A 102 -4.18 17.70 -5.94
C LEU A 102 -5.04 16.44 -6.12
N SER A 103 -5.79 16.44 -7.20
CA SER A 103 -6.70 15.35 -7.61
C SER A 103 -5.97 14.34 -8.47
N PRO A 104 -6.28 13.03 -8.34
CA PRO A 104 -5.62 11.98 -9.11
C PRO A 104 -6.13 11.91 -10.56
N SER A 105 -5.71 12.80 -11.45
CA SER A 105 -6.29 12.85 -12.80
C SER A 105 -5.42 12.36 -13.96
N ASP A 106 -4.11 12.14 -13.79
CA ASP A 106 -3.28 11.96 -14.98
C ASP A 106 -2.41 10.70 -14.90
N PHE A 107 -3.05 9.54 -15.12
CA PHE A 107 -2.34 8.29 -15.41
C PHE A 107 -2.58 7.91 -16.88
N GLU A 108 -1.87 8.51 -17.79
CA GLU A 108 -1.77 8.05 -19.17
C GLU A 108 -0.30 7.89 -19.59
N ASP A 109 -0.06 6.77 -20.29
CA ASP A 109 1.11 6.42 -21.08
C ASP A 109 2.39 5.96 -20.37
N THR A 110 2.44 4.66 -20.04
CA THR A 110 3.65 3.83 -20.34
C THR A 110 3.36 2.34 -20.08
N LEU A 111 2.69 1.62 -21.01
CA LEU A 111 2.30 0.25 -20.69
C LEU A 111 2.27 -0.68 -21.91
N SER A 112 2.91 -1.86 -21.79
CA SER A 112 3.07 -2.82 -22.88
C SER A 112 2.61 -4.26 -22.56
N ASP A 113 1.76 -4.47 -21.54
CA ASP A 113 1.22 -5.80 -21.22
C ASP A 113 -0.20 -5.64 -20.64
N GLU A 114 -1.23 -5.75 -21.52
CA GLU A 114 -2.59 -5.27 -21.28
C GLU A 114 -3.26 -5.83 -20.00
N GLU A 115 -3.16 -7.14 -19.71
CA GLU A 115 -3.85 -7.72 -18.54
C GLU A 115 -3.15 -7.40 -17.19
N ALA A 116 -1.82 -7.44 -17.16
CA ALA A 116 -1.04 -7.08 -15.97
C ALA A 116 -1.16 -5.59 -15.66
N GLU A 117 -1.32 -4.80 -16.71
CA GLU A 117 -1.55 -3.38 -16.69
C GLU A 117 -2.89 -3.00 -16.06
N GLU A 118 -3.98 -3.52 -16.60
CA GLU A 118 -5.32 -3.27 -16.05
C GLU A 118 -5.42 -3.62 -14.55
N ARG A 119 -4.75 -4.69 -14.13
CA ARG A 119 -4.71 -5.07 -12.73
C ARG A 119 -3.96 -4.05 -11.89
N SER A 120 -2.79 -3.60 -12.34
CA SER A 120 -1.94 -2.64 -11.62
C SER A 120 -2.64 -1.28 -11.48
N VAL A 121 -3.24 -0.79 -12.55
CA VAL A 121 -4.03 0.44 -12.56
C VAL A 121 -5.26 0.32 -11.64
N ARG A 122 -5.97 -0.80 -11.70
CA ARG A 122 -7.14 -1.06 -10.84
C ARG A 122 -6.77 -1.08 -9.36
N GLU A 123 -5.64 -1.67 -9.02
CA GLU A 123 -5.13 -1.71 -7.65
C GLU A 123 -4.70 -0.32 -7.17
N ALA A 124 -3.95 0.44 -7.97
CA ALA A 124 -3.55 1.80 -7.63
C ALA A 124 -4.78 2.70 -7.38
N ARG A 125 -5.78 2.64 -8.26
CA ARG A 125 -7.06 3.37 -8.11
C ARG A 125 -7.82 3.00 -6.85
N MET A 126 -7.85 1.72 -6.49
CA MET A 126 -8.49 1.27 -5.24
C MET A 126 -7.81 1.92 -4.03
N TRP A 127 -6.49 1.96 -3.99
CA TRP A 127 -5.74 2.56 -2.89
C TRP A 127 -5.90 4.08 -2.85
N THR A 128 -5.91 4.75 -3.99
CA THR A 128 -6.24 6.18 -4.09
C THR A 128 -7.64 6.47 -3.53
N ALA A 129 -8.63 5.61 -3.83
CA ALA A 129 -9.97 5.74 -3.25
C ALA A 129 -10.00 5.52 -1.74
N ILE A 130 -9.14 4.63 -1.20
CA ILE A 130 -8.98 4.46 0.25
C ILE A 130 -8.40 5.73 0.89
N ASP A 131 -7.44 6.37 0.24
CA ASP A 131 -6.83 7.61 0.75
C ASP A 131 -7.80 8.80 0.73
N ALA A 132 -8.70 8.83 -0.22
CA ALA A 132 -9.77 9.84 -0.29
C ALA A 132 -10.88 9.65 0.75
N LEU A 133 -10.84 8.56 1.55
CA LEU A 133 -11.81 8.38 2.64
C LEU A 133 -11.64 9.47 3.71
N PRO A 134 -12.74 9.91 4.35
CA PRO A 134 -12.66 10.73 5.54
C PRO A 134 -11.73 10.09 6.58
N GLU A 135 -10.86 10.87 7.19
CA GLU A 135 -9.75 10.41 8.05
C GLU A 135 -10.18 9.32 9.04
N ARG A 136 -11.27 9.56 9.77
CA ARG A 136 -11.78 8.59 10.75
C ARG A 136 -12.26 7.27 10.13
N CYS A 137 -12.89 7.33 8.96
CA CYS A 137 -13.31 6.14 8.22
C CYS A 137 -12.10 5.34 7.73
N ARG A 138 -11.10 6.04 7.17
CA ARG A 138 -9.86 5.45 6.68
C ARG A 138 -9.10 4.75 7.79
N GLU A 139 -8.93 5.41 8.93
CA GLU A 139 -8.22 4.86 10.09
C GLU A 139 -8.88 3.56 10.58
N ILE A 140 -10.18 3.57 10.80
CA ILE A 140 -10.96 2.39 11.23
C ILE A 140 -10.89 1.28 10.17
N PHE A 141 -11.01 1.63 8.90
CA PHE A 141 -10.92 0.68 7.78
C PHE A 141 -9.55 0.00 7.72
N LEU A 142 -8.46 0.77 7.84
CA LEU A 142 -7.10 0.23 7.81
C LEU A 142 -6.79 -0.64 9.02
N LEU A 143 -7.21 -0.26 10.22
CA LEU A 143 -7.07 -1.11 11.42
C LEU A 143 -7.73 -2.47 11.26
N ASN A 144 -8.90 -2.52 10.60
CA ASN A 144 -9.56 -3.79 10.32
C ASN A 144 -8.88 -4.57 9.17
N LYS A 145 -8.57 -3.91 8.04
CA LYS A 145 -8.10 -4.59 6.81
C LYS A 145 -6.59 -4.79 6.77
N ARG A 146 -5.81 -3.88 7.34
CA ARG A 146 -4.35 -3.95 7.41
C ARG A 146 -3.87 -4.71 8.64
N ASP A 147 -4.41 -4.33 9.81
CA ASP A 147 -3.92 -4.81 11.10
C ASP A 147 -4.74 -5.99 11.66
N GLY A 148 -5.78 -6.43 10.94
CA GLY A 148 -6.60 -7.57 11.32
C GLY A 148 -7.43 -7.38 12.60
N MET A 149 -7.52 -6.14 13.13
CA MET A 149 -8.21 -5.86 14.39
C MET A 149 -9.71 -6.17 14.29
N LYS A 150 -10.25 -6.82 15.32
CA LYS A 150 -11.68 -7.10 15.42
C LYS A 150 -12.46 -5.83 15.77
N TYR A 151 -13.71 -5.75 15.34
CA TYR A 151 -14.58 -4.61 15.60
C TYR A 151 -14.67 -4.23 17.08
N ARG A 152 -14.65 -5.20 17.99
CA ARG A 152 -14.64 -4.95 19.45
C ARG A 152 -13.36 -4.25 19.93
N GLU A 153 -12.22 -4.63 19.37
CA GLU A 153 -10.92 -4.04 19.69
C GLU A 153 -10.82 -2.60 19.18
N ILE A 154 -11.30 -2.38 17.94
CA ILE A 154 -11.40 -1.04 17.35
C ILE A 154 -12.36 -0.16 18.16
N ALA A 155 -13.52 -0.69 18.52
CA ALA A 155 -14.51 0.01 19.35
C ALA A 155 -13.92 0.46 20.69
N ALA A 156 -13.19 -0.43 21.37
CA ALA A 156 -12.50 -0.12 22.61
C ALA A 156 -11.41 0.94 22.43
N LYS A 157 -10.57 0.81 21.38
CA LYS A 157 -9.49 1.76 21.07
C LYS A 157 -10.01 3.18 20.84
N PHE A 158 -11.14 3.31 20.18
CA PHE A 158 -11.72 4.62 19.83
C PHE A 158 -12.82 5.09 20.77
N GLN A 159 -13.14 4.30 21.81
CA GLN A 159 -14.22 4.58 22.76
C GLN A 159 -15.58 4.83 22.08
N ILE A 160 -15.90 4.03 21.06
CA ILE A 160 -17.15 4.06 20.30
C ILE A 160 -17.86 2.71 20.37
N SER A 161 -19.12 2.66 19.95
CA SER A 161 -19.85 1.39 19.89
C SER A 161 -19.37 0.51 18.72
N VAL A 162 -19.51 -0.81 18.84
CA VAL A 162 -19.24 -1.76 17.76
C VAL A 162 -20.08 -1.43 16.52
N ASN A 163 -21.33 -0.99 16.71
CA ASN A 163 -22.20 -0.56 15.63
C ASN A 163 -21.67 0.69 14.92
N THR A 164 -21.03 1.60 15.64
CA THR A 164 -20.36 2.76 15.04
C THR A 164 -19.16 2.33 14.18
N VAL A 165 -18.39 1.33 14.62
CA VAL A 165 -17.30 0.75 13.81
C VAL A 165 -17.87 0.15 12.52
N ASP A 166 -18.93 -0.66 12.60
CA ASP A 166 -19.60 -1.25 11.44
C ASP A 166 -20.08 -0.18 10.44
N ASN A 167 -20.68 0.89 10.95
CA ASN A 167 -21.12 2.02 10.12
C ASN A 167 -19.95 2.68 9.39
N HIS A 168 -18.78 2.85 10.05
CA HIS A 168 -17.58 3.40 9.40
C HIS A 168 -17.05 2.46 8.32
N ILE A 169 -17.00 1.15 8.57
CA ILE A 169 -16.55 0.14 7.59
C ILE A 169 -17.51 0.10 6.40
N SER A 170 -18.82 0.06 6.64
CA SER A 170 -19.84 0.06 5.58
C SER A 170 -19.76 1.32 4.72
N LYS A 171 -19.60 2.49 5.37
CA LYS A 171 -19.40 3.77 4.67
C LYS A 171 -18.12 3.76 3.83
N ALA A 172 -17.01 3.26 4.38
CA ALA A 172 -15.75 3.15 3.65
C ALA A 172 -15.89 2.29 2.40
N LEU A 173 -16.47 1.08 2.52
CA LEU A 173 -16.70 0.17 1.39
C LEU A 173 -17.58 0.80 0.30
N ARG A 174 -18.60 1.55 0.68
CA ARG A 174 -19.46 2.27 -0.26
C ARG A 174 -18.67 3.35 -1.01
N LEU A 175 -17.93 4.20 -0.30
CA LEU A 175 -17.15 5.29 -0.90
C LEU A 175 -16.03 4.78 -1.80
N ILE A 176 -15.35 3.69 -1.43
CA ILE A 176 -14.34 3.04 -2.28
C ILE A 176 -14.98 2.55 -3.59
N ARG A 177 -16.15 1.91 -3.51
CA ARG A 177 -16.86 1.43 -4.71
C ARG A 177 -17.31 2.57 -5.61
N GLU A 178 -17.85 3.65 -5.03
CA GLU A 178 -18.27 4.84 -5.78
C GLU A 178 -17.08 5.57 -6.41
N GLY A 179 -15.96 5.66 -5.71
CA GLY A 179 -14.70 6.22 -6.21
C GLY A 179 -14.13 5.42 -7.37
N ALA A 180 -14.11 4.11 -7.25
CA ALA A 180 -13.67 3.23 -8.34
C ALA A 180 -14.56 3.34 -9.59
N GLN A 181 -15.90 3.51 -9.44
CA GLN A 181 -16.82 3.67 -10.56
C GLN A 181 -16.70 5.03 -11.26
N LYS A 182 -16.49 6.12 -10.51
CA LYS A 182 -16.35 7.47 -11.10
C LYS A 182 -15.14 7.57 -12.02
N VAL A 183 -14.05 6.91 -11.69
CA VAL A 183 -12.85 6.86 -12.53
C VAL A 183 -13.12 6.09 -13.84
N TYR A 184 -13.92 5.03 -13.80
CA TYR A 184 -14.34 4.33 -15.03
C TYR A 184 -15.20 5.21 -15.96
N ALA A 185 -16.15 5.97 -15.42
CA ALA A 185 -17.02 6.83 -16.20
C ALA A 185 -16.29 8.01 -16.89
N PHE A 186 -15.18 8.46 -16.30
CA PHE A 186 -14.39 9.57 -16.86
C PHE A 186 -13.48 9.14 -18.01
N LEU A 187 -13.04 7.86 -18.04
CA LEU A 187 -12.12 7.34 -19.05
C LEU A 187 -12.82 6.78 -20.31
N PHE A 188 -14.14 6.58 -20.28
CA PHE A 188 -14.92 5.98 -21.37
C PHE A 188 -16.02 6.90 -21.94
N ASN A 189 -16.01 8.20 -21.60
CA ASN A 189 -16.78 9.26 -22.24
C ASN A 189 -15.86 10.29 -22.90
#